data_c14b8f56d3c4b1c13e19b57c62faf3a5
#
_entry.id   c14b8f56d3c4b1c13e19b57c62faf3a5
#
_cell.length_a   1.000
_cell.length_b   1.000
_cell.length_c   1.000
_cell.angle_alpha   90.00
_cell.angle_beta   90.00
_cell.angle_gamma   90.00
#
_symmetry.space_group_name_H-M   'P 1'
#
loop_
_entity.id
_entity.type
_entity.pdbx_description
1 polymer ?
#
loop_
_entity_poly.entity_id
_entity_poly.type
_entity_poly.pdbx_seq_one_letter_code
_entity_poly.pdbx_strand_id
1 'polypeptide(L)'
;MAYDGKLLARARLRLQDIKSENQAEQYRRQAEVYARVPEIQRLDSEMREQMTELVRITISRPADMKEKLAALERENLDCQMRRAELLVENGYTVEYLNDIYSCPDCRDTGVLNGGVCRCLDKLYNRELTKELGVLMQNCLLYTSD
;
A
#
# COMPACT_ATOMS: atom_id res chain seq x y z
N MET A 1 -5.05 22.77 14.62
CA MET A 1 -3.72 23.33 14.41
C MET A 1 -3.52 23.67 12.94
N ALA A 2 -3.10 24.88 12.64
CA ALA A 2 -2.91 25.31 11.25
C ALA A 2 -1.54 24.86 10.73
N TYR A 3 -1.52 24.27 9.55
CA TYR A 3 -0.28 23.89 8.87
C TYR A 3 0.10 24.96 7.85
N ASP A 4 1.40 25.20 7.71
CA ASP A 4 1.90 26.03 6.61
C ASP A 4 1.69 25.28 5.29
N GLY A 5 1.06 25.93 4.32
CA GLY A 5 0.68 25.25 3.06
C GLY A 5 1.87 24.77 2.24
N LYS A 6 2.98 25.51 2.23
CA LYS A 6 4.18 25.11 1.48
C LYS A 6 4.87 23.92 2.13
N LEU A 7 5.00 23.94 3.46
CA LEU A 7 5.63 22.85 4.21
C LEU A 7 4.77 21.59 4.16
N LEU A 8 3.45 21.76 4.24
CA LEU A 8 2.53 20.61 4.12
C LEU A 8 2.60 19.99 2.72
N ALA A 9 2.70 20.81 1.68
CA ALA A 9 2.86 20.32 0.31
C ALA A 9 4.16 19.53 0.14
N ARG A 10 5.27 20.00 0.72
CA ARG A 10 6.54 19.27 0.72
C ARG A 10 6.42 17.94 1.46
N ALA A 11 5.74 17.93 2.59
CA ALA A 11 5.50 16.71 3.37
C ALA A 11 4.68 15.70 2.55
N ARG A 12 3.65 16.16 1.83
CA ARG A 12 2.84 15.31 0.96
C ARG A 12 3.64 14.73 -0.20
N LEU A 13 4.54 15.52 -0.79
CA LEU A 13 5.44 15.04 -1.85
C LEU A 13 6.38 13.97 -1.31
N ARG A 14 6.92 14.15 -0.11
CA ARG A 14 7.77 13.13 0.52
C ARG A 14 6.99 11.86 0.78
N LEU A 15 5.74 11.97 1.25
CA LEU A 15 4.87 10.81 1.45
C LEU A 15 4.58 10.09 0.13
N GLN A 16 4.38 10.83 -0.94
CA GLN A 16 4.18 10.28 -2.28
C GLN A 16 5.41 9.49 -2.75
N ASP A 17 6.62 10.00 -2.47
CA ASP A 17 7.87 9.29 -2.77
C ASP A 17 7.95 7.98 -1.99
N ILE A 18 7.62 8.00 -0.70
CA ILE A 18 7.61 6.80 0.15
C ILE A 18 6.63 5.77 -0.42
N LYS A 19 5.44 6.21 -0.80
CA LYS A 19 4.42 5.34 -1.39
C LYS A 19 4.91 4.72 -2.69
N SER A 20 5.55 5.51 -3.55
CA SER A 20 6.11 5.03 -4.83
C SER A 20 7.23 4.01 -4.61
N GLU A 21 8.12 4.25 -3.64
CA GLU A 21 9.19 3.33 -3.28
C GLU A 21 8.60 1.99 -2.79
N ASN A 22 7.56 2.04 -1.95
CA ASN A 22 6.89 0.85 -1.45
C ASN A 22 6.21 0.07 -2.57
N GLN A 23 5.56 0.74 -3.51
CA GLN A 23 4.95 0.11 -4.67
C GLN A 23 5.99 -0.54 -5.57
N ALA A 24 7.12 0.11 -5.79
CA ALA A 24 8.22 -0.44 -6.59
C ALA A 24 8.77 -1.72 -5.95
N GLU A 25 8.97 -1.73 -4.63
CA GLU A 25 9.41 -2.92 -3.90
C GLU A 25 8.39 -4.05 -4.01
N GLN A 26 7.11 -3.73 -3.91
CA GLN A 26 6.03 -4.72 -4.05
C GLN A 26 6.04 -5.36 -5.44
N TYR A 27 6.19 -4.57 -6.50
CA TYR A 27 6.29 -5.08 -7.87
C TYR A 27 7.55 -5.92 -8.06
N ARG A 28 8.67 -5.53 -7.46
CA ARG A 28 9.90 -6.30 -7.50
C ARG A 28 9.72 -7.69 -6.89
N ARG A 29 9.09 -7.74 -5.70
CA ARG A 29 8.80 -9.02 -5.03
C ARG A 29 7.88 -9.89 -5.87
N GLN A 30 6.85 -9.29 -6.45
CA GLN A 30 5.90 -9.99 -7.30
C GLN A 30 6.58 -10.60 -8.53
N ALA A 31 7.43 -9.83 -9.19
CA ALA A 31 8.18 -10.31 -10.36
C ALA A 31 9.12 -11.46 -9.99
N GLU A 32 9.80 -11.36 -8.84
CA GLU A 32 10.68 -12.40 -8.33
C GLU A 32 9.91 -13.70 -8.08
N VAL A 33 8.80 -13.62 -7.36
CA VAL A 33 7.99 -14.80 -7.01
C VAL A 33 7.38 -15.42 -8.25
N TYR A 34 6.83 -14.64 -9.16
CA TYR A 34 6.22 -15.16 -10.38
C TYR A 34 7.23 -15.83 -11.30
N ALA A 35 8.48 -15.35 -11.32
CA ALA A 35 9.54 -15.99 -12.08
C ALA A 35 9.94 -17.34 -11.48
N ARG A 36 9.98 -17.43 -10.15
CA ARG A 36 10.35 -18.67 -9.45
C ARG A 36 9.20 -19.66 -9.34
N VAL A 37 7.97 -19.19 -9.17
CA VAL A 37 6.79 -20.04 -8.96
C VAL A 37 5.65 -19.54 -9.87
N PRO A 38 5.66 -19.91 -11.15
CA PRO A 38 4.63 -19.46 -12.10
C PRO A 38 3.20 -19.84 -11.69
N GLU A 39 3.03 -20.91 -10.91
CA GLU A 39 1.72 -21.31 -10.41
C GLU A 39 1.08 -20.23 -9.54
N ILE A 40 1.88 -19.48 -8.78
CA ILE A 40 1.36 -18.36 -7.95
C ILE A 40 0.76 -17.28 -8.86
N GLN A 41 1.42 -16.97 -9.96
CA GLN A 41 0.88 -15.99 -10.93
C GLN A 41 -0.47 -16.45 -11.50
N ARG A 42 -0.58 -17.74 -11.81
CA ARG A 42 -1.84 -18.32 -12.30
C ARG A 42 -2.93 -18.22 -11.25
N LEU A 43 -2.63 -18.56 -9.98
CA LEU A 43 -3.58 -18.46 -8.88
C LEU A 43 -4.04 -17.01 -8.67
N ASP A 44 -3.12 -16.05 -8.74
CA ASP A 44 -3.46 -14.63 -8.61
C ASP A 44 -4.38 -14.17 -9.76
N SER A 45 -4.15 -14.65 -10.97
CA SER A 45 -5.01 -14.39 -12.12
C SER A 45 -6.41 -14.99 -11.93
N GLU A 46 -6.49 -16.22 -11.44
CA GLU A 46 -7.76 -16.87 -11.13
C GLU A 46 -8.55 -16.08 -10.07
N MET A 47 -7.88 -15.61 -9.03
CA MET A 47 -8.52 -14.81 -7.98
C MET A 47 -9.04 -13.47 -8.52
N ARG A 48 -8.34 -12.84 -9.47
CA ARG A 48 -8.84 -11.64 -10.13
C ARG A 48 -10.08 -11.93 -10.98
N GLU A 49 -10.09 -13.04 -11.68
CA GLU A 49 -11.27 -13.48 -12.45
C GLU A 49 -12.46 -13.76 -11.52
N GLN A 50 -12.21 -14.36 -10.37
CA GLN A 50 -13.22 -14.61 -9.35
C GLN A 50 -13.83 -13.30 -8.83
N MET A 51 -13.01 -12.27 -8.64
CA MET A 51 -13.48 -10.95 -8.23
C MET A 51 -14.37 -10.33 -9.31
N THR A 52 -14.00 -10.45 -10.56
CA THR A 52 -14.80 -10.00 -11.71
C THR A 52 -16.15 -10.72 -11.75
N GLU A 53 -16.14 -12.04 -11.55
CA GLU A 53 -17.35 -12.86 -11.52
C GLU A 53 -18.25 -12.48 -10.33
N LEU A 54 -17.66 -12.21 -9.18
CA LEU A 54 -18.38 -11.73 -8.00
C LEU A 54 -19.16 -10.46 -8.31
N VAL A 55 -18.51 -9.48 -8.96
CA VAL A 55 -19.16 -8.24 -9.37
C VAL A 55 -20.29 -8.51 -10.35
N ARG A 56 -20.06 -9.38 -11.33
CA ARG A 56 -21.07 -9.75 -12.33
C ARG A 56 -22.32 -10.37 -11.67
N ILE A 57 -22.12 -11.32 -10.77
CA ILE A 57 -23.21 -11.99 -10.04
C ILE A 57 -23.99 -10.97 -9.20
N THR A 58 -23.27 -10.08 -8.51
CA THR A 58 -23.87 -9.06 -7.65
C THR A 58 -24.75 -8.09 -8.46
N ILE A 59 -24.31 -7.73 -9.67
CA ILE A 59 -25.06 -6.82 -10.55
C ILE A 59 -26.25 -7.52 -11.18
N SER A 60 -26.06 -8.74 -11.73
CA SER A 60 -27.10 -9.46 -12.49
C SER A 60 -28.16 -10.12 -11.60
N ARG A 61 -27.80 -10.42 -10.34
CA ARG A 61 -28.70 -11.06 -9.36
C ARG A 61 -29.47 -12.26 -9.93
N PRO A 62 -28.75 -13.33 -10.38
CA PRO A 62 -29.42 -14.51 -10.91
C PRO A 62 -30.23 -15.25 -9.84
N ALA A 63 -31.15 -16.09 -10.25
CA ALA A 63 -32.00 -16.84 -9.33
C ALA A 63 -31.20 -17.75 -8.39
N ASP A 64 -30.07 -18.30 -8.86
CA ASP A 64 -29.17 -19.16 -8.11
C ASP A 64 -27.96 -18.38 -7.53
N MET A 65 -28.12 -17.11 -7.26
CA MET A 65 -27.06 -16.23 -6.75
C MET A 65 -26.35 -16.78 -5.51
N LYS A 66 -27.12 -17.30 -4.56
CA LYS A 66 -26.58 -17.81 -3.30
C LYS A 66 -25.64 -18.98 -3.51
N GLU A 67 -26.02 -19.92 -4.36
CA GLU A 67 -25.20 -21.08 -4.71
C GLU A 67 -23.95 -20.69 -5.48
N LYS A 68 -24.07 -19.74 -6.41
CA LYS A 68 -22.94 -19.23 -7.19
C LYS A 68 -21.93 -18.51 -6.30
N LEU A 69 -22.39 -17.69 -5.37
CA LEU A 69 -21.53 -16.98 -4.43
C LEU A 69 -20.80 -17.96 -3.49
N ALA A 70 -21.52 -18.99 -3.02
CA ALA A 70 -20.90 -20.03 -2.16
C ALA A 70 -19.83 -20.82 -2.90
N ALA A 71 -20.08 -21.18 -4.17
CA ALA A 71 -19.11 -21.88 -4.99
C ALA A 71 -17.87 -21.01 -5.24
N LEU A 72 -18.08 -19.76 -5.55
CA LEU A 72 -17.00 -18.79 -5.80
C LEU A 72 -16.14 -18.58 -4.57
N GLU A 73 -16.75 -18.48 -3.40
CA GLU A 73 -16.05 -18.38 -2.12
C GLU A 73 -15.16 -19.60 -1.88
N ARG A 74 -15.66 -20.80 -2.12
CA ARG A 74 -14.87 -22.03 -1.96
C ARG A 74 -13.69 -22.06 -2.89
N GLU A 75 -13.89 -21.71 -4.17
CA GLU A 75 -12.81 -21.65 -5.14
C GLU A 75 -11.74 -20.65 -4.74
N ASN A 76 -12.16 -19.50 -4.24
CA ASN A 76 -11.26 -18.44 -3.78
C ASN A 76 -10.44 -18.89 -2.57
N LEU A 77 -11.07 -19.55 -1.59
CA LEU A 77 -10.38 -20.08 -0.42
C LEU A 77 -9.35 -21.15 -0.82
N ASP A 78 -9.71 -22.03 -1.76
CA ASP A 78 -8.77 -23.03 -2.26
C ASP A 78 -7.55 -22.39 -2.92
N CYS A 79 -7.77 -21.35 -3.73
CA CYS A 79 -6.68 -20.58 -4.34
C CYS A 79 -5.79 -19.92 -3.29
N GLN A 80 -6.39 -19.30 -2.26
CA GLN A 80 -5.65 -18.66 -1.18
C GLN A 80 -4.80 -19.66 -0.40
N MET A 81 -5.35 -20.82 -0.08
CA MET A 81 -4.63 -21.87 0.63
C MET A 81 -3.47 -22.41 -0.19
N ARG A 82 -3.70 -22.71 -1.46
CA ARG A 82 -2.64 -23.21 -2.35
C ARG A 82 -1.54 -22.17 -2.53
N ARG A 83 -1.91 -20.91 -2.67
CA ARG A 83 -0.97 -19.81 -2.79
C ARG A 83 -0.07 -19.69 -1.55
N ALA A 84 -0.66 -19.78 -0.37
CA ALA A 84 0.08 -19.75 0.90
C ALA A 84 1.04 -20.93 1.02
N GLU A 85 0.61 -22.14 0.66
CA GLU A 85 1.46 -23.32 0.67
C GLU A 85 2.65 -23.16 -0.26
N LEU A 86 2.44 -22.66 -1.48
CA LEU A 86 3.50 -22.45 -2.45
C LEU A 86 4.52 -21.42 -1.99
N LEU A 87 4.07 -20.34 -1.36
CA LEU A 87 4.96 -19.34 -0.81
C LEU A 87 5.86 -19.95 0.25
N VAL A 88 5.28 -20.66 1.22
CA VAL A 88 6.02 -21.28 2.31
C VAL A 88 6.99 -22.35 1.79
N GLU A 89 6.54 -23.19 0.88
CA GLU A 89 7.38 -24.24 0.25
C GLU A 89 8.61 -23.66 -0.44
N ASN A 90 8.52 -22.44 -0.97
CA ASN A 90 9.61 -21.79 -1.68
C ASN A 90 10.42 -20.83 -0.81
N GLY A 91 10.24 -20.87 0.51
CA GLY A 91 11.02 -20.09 1.46
C GLY A 91 10.55 -18.66 1.68
N TYR A 92 9.36 -18.32 1.21
CA TYR A 92 8.75 -17.01 1.42
C TYR A 92 7.80 -17.04 2.61
N THR A 93 7.54 -15.88 3.20
CA THR A 93 6.45 -15.74 4.18
C THR A 93 5.12 -15.64 3.46
N VAL A 94 4.03 -15.94 4.16
CA VAL A 94 2.67 -15.83 3.59
C VAL A 94 2.36 -14.39 3.17
N GLU A 95 2.93 -13.40 3.88
CA GLU A 95 2.71 -11.97 3.66
C GLU A 95 3.66 -11.34 2.64
N TYR A 96 4.57 -12.11 2.04
CA TYR A 96 5.63 -11.57 1.16
C TYR A 96 5.09 -10.74 0.00
N LEU A 97 3.94 -11.12 -0.55
CA LEU A 97 3.30 -10.44 -1.69
C LEU A 97 2.23 -9.43 -1.27
N ASN A 98 2.03 -9.23 0.02
CA ASN A 98 1.05 -8.25 0.50
C ASN A 98 1.48 -6.83 0.18
N ASP A 99 0.52 -5.92 0.14
CA ASP A 99 0.77 -4.51 -0.05
C ASP A 99 1.72 -3.97 1.04
N ILE A 100 2.69 -3.18 0.61
CA ILE A 100 3.69 -2.61 1.52
C ILE A 100 3.29 -1.18 1.87
N TYR A 101 3.12 -0.92 3.16
CA TYR A 101 2.79 0.40 3.67
C TYR A 101 3.78 0.80 4.76
N SER A 102 4.31 2.03 4.70
CA SER A 102 5.13 2.59 5.77
C SER A 102 4.26 3.01 6.95
N CYS A 103 3.03 3.45 6.69
CA CYS A 103 2.04 3.76 7.72
C CYS A 103 0.82 2.85 7.55
N PRO A 104 0.60 1.87 8.44
CA PRO A 104 -0.55 0.99 8.35
C PRO A 104 -1.88 1.69 8.65
N ASP A 105 -1.86 2.80 9.39
CA ASP A 105 -3.08 3.49 9.79
C ASP A 105 -3.78 4.18 8.62
N CYS A 106 -3.03 4.91 7.80
CA CYS A 106 -3.59 5.62 6.64
C CYS A 106 -3.24 4.95 5.31
N ARG A 107 -2.46 3.87 5.30
CA ARG A 107 -1.97 3.19 4.08
C ARG A 107 -1.25 4.16 3.14
N ASP A 108 -0.40 4.99 3.72
CA ASP A 108 0.45 5.98 3.01
C ASP A 108 -0.35 7.05 2.25
N THR A 109 -1.61 7.27 2.63
CA THR A 109 -2.44 8.34 2.04
C THR A 109 -2.25 9.68 2.74
N GLY A 110 -1.80 9.67 4.01
CA GLY A 110 -1.66 10.86 4.83
C GLY A 110 -2.96 11.37 5.41
N VAL A 111 -4.08 10.71 5.13
CA VAL A 111 -5.41 11.12 5.61
C VAL A 111 -6.00 10.02 6.48
N LEU A 112 -6.47 10.38 7.66
CA LEU A 112 -7.10 9.46 8.59
C LEU A 112 -8.30 10.15 9.25
N ASN A 113 -9.48 9.54 9.16
CA ASN A 113 -10.72 10.06 9.75
C ASN A 113 -11.02 11.52 9.35
N GLY A 114 -10.76 11.88 8.09
CA GLY A 114 -11.00 13.21 7.56
C GLY A 114 -9.97 14.27 7.94
N GLY A 115 -8.89 13.87 8.61
CA GLY A 115 -7.81 14.77 9.02
C GLY A 115 -6.44 14.28 8.59
N VAL A 116 -5.41 14.97 9.03
CA VAL A 116 -4.02 14.63 8.75
C VAL A 116 -3.59 13.44 9.61
N CYS A 117 -3.06 12.39 8.97
CA CYS A 117 -2.52 11.25 9.70
C CYS A 117 -1.22 11.63 10.43
N ARG A 118 -0.95 10.96 11.54
CA ARG A 118 0.26 11.18 12.33
C ARG A 118 1.54 11.04 11.49
N CYS A 119 1.56 10.14 10.51
CA CYS A 119 2.72 9.96 9.64
C CYS A 119 3.01 11.23 8.82
N LEU A 120 1.99 11.86 8.27
CA LEU A 120 2.14 13.12 7.52
C LEU A 120 2.53 14.25 8.45
N ASP A 121 1.99 14.29 9.67
CA ASP A 121 2.37 15.26 10.68
C ASP A 121 3.86 15.18 11.02
N LYS A 122 4.39 13.96 11.16
CA LYS A 122 5.82 13.74 11.38
C LYS A 122 6.66 14.26 10.21
N LEU A 123 6.25 14.02 8.99
CA LEU A 123 6.93 14.54 7.81
C LEU A 123 6.87 16.05 7.73
N TYR A 124 5.72 16.64 8.09
CA TYR A 124 5.56 18.09 8.20
C TYR A 124 6.55 18.66 9.22
N ASN A 125 6.66 18.05 10.39
CA ASN A 125 7.58 18.50 11.42
C ASN A 125 9.04 18.42 10.97
N ARG A 126 9.40 17.43 10.17
CA ARG A 126 10.74 17.34 9.57
C ARG A 126 11.00 18.50 8.61
N GLU A 127 10.03 18.83 7.77
CA GLU A 127 10.16 19.96 6.84
C GLU A 127 10.23 21.28 7.61
N LEU A 128 9.45 21.44 8.67
CA LEU A 128 9.50 22.59 9.54
C LEU A 128 10.87 22.72 10.21
N THR A 129 11.43 21.64 10.70
CA THR A 129 12.76 21.61 11.31
C THR A 129 13.84 22.01 10.32
N LYS A 130 13.78 21.52 9.09
CA LYS A 130 14.72 21.92 8.02
C LYS A 130 14.63 23.41 7.73
N GLU A 131 13.43 23.94 7.64
CA GLU A 131 13.20 25.36 7.38
C GLU A 131 13.76 26.24 8.51
N LEU A 132 13.51 25.85 9.75
CA LEU A 132 14.07 26.54 10.93
C LEU A 132 15.59 26.45 10.96
N GLY A 133 16.16 25.30 10.58
CA GLY A 133 17.62 25.14 10.49
C GLY A 133 18.25 26.07 9.47
N VAL A 134 17.64 26.23 8.31
CA VAL A 134 18.09 27.18 7.28
C VAL A 134 18.03 28.62 7.80
N LEU A 135 16.93 28.98 8.44
CA LEU A 135 16.77 30.33 9.02
C LEU A 135 17.83 30.61 10.10
N MET A 136 18.11 29.62 10.94
CA MET A 136 19.14 29.76 11.99
C MET A 136 20.52 29.91 11.40
N GLN A 137 20.87 29.16 10.35
CA GLN A 137 22.14 29.29 9.63
C GLN A 137 22.28 30.69 9.04
N ASN A 138 21.23 31.21 8.43
CA ASN A 138 21.26 32.56 7.88
C ASN A 138 21.46 33.63 8.98
N CYS A 139 20.80 33.44 10.13
CA CYS A 139 21.00 34.33 11.28
C CYS A 139 22.44 34.28 11.79
N LEU A 140 23.04 33.10 11.90
CA LEU A 140 24.43 32.93 12.33
C LEU A 140 25.41 33.60 11.38
N LEU A 141 25.17 33.49 10.07
CA LEU A 141 25.99 34.17 9.06
C LEU A 141 25.93 35.68 9.18
N TYR A 142 24.76 36.23 9.53
CA TYR A 142 24.63 37.69 9.77
C TYR A 142 25.26 38.15 11.07
N THR A 143 25.38 37.28 12.05
CA THR A 143 25.92 37.64 13.38
C THR A 143 27.41 37.34 13.53
N SER A 144 28.05 36.74 12.54
CA SER A 144 29.45 36.33 12.59
C SER A 144 30.42 37.43 12.18
N ASP A 145 29.95 38.65 11.97
CA ASP A 145 30.83 39.80 11.71
C ASP A 145 31.46 40.33 13.00
#